data_16c002b395f31dfe92f3abc7409ab19f
#
_entry.id   16c002b395f31dfe92f3abc7409ab19f
#
_cell.length_a   1.000
_cell.length_b   1.000
_cell.length_c   1.000
_cell.angle_alpha   90.00
_cell.angle_beta   90.00
_cell.angle_gamma   90.00
#
_symmetry.space_group_name_H-M   'P 1'
#
loop_
_entity.id
_entity.type
_entity.pdbx_description
1 polymer ?
#
loop_
_entity_poly.entity_id
_entity_poly.type
_entity_poly.pdbx_seq_one_letter_code
_entity_poly.pdbx_strand_id
1 'polypeptide(L)'
;MRQGFYGQELYRVDQFCQNNNLYLVKSNFKVLFADDSPNSNKGVRIPEDDKRPGMYFVYISKDEQKAWLASYYELVQNHRDLGLVLGYPLCCVKFFCSNVDKNLNPQHIPTNPHTNLSQREQDLVILSHFPCS
;
A
#
# COMPACT_ATOMS: atom_id res chain seq x y z
N MET A 1 -8.35 -3.54 -0.76
CA MET A 1 -7.64 -2.23 -0.71
C MET A 1 -6.63 -2.25 0.42
N ARG A 2 -5.46 -1.66 0.22
CA ARG A 2 -4.41 -1.43 1.24
C ARG A 2 -4.16 0.07 1.36
N GLN A 3 -4.22 0.61 2.58
CA GLN A 3 -4.06 2.05 2.84
C GLN A 3 -3.43 2.28 4.22
N GLY A 4 -2.66 3.37 4.35
CA GLY A 4 -2.11 3.81 5.63
C GLY A 4 -3.06 4.77 6.34
N PHE A 5 -3.22 4.58 7.66
CA PHE A 5 -4.01 5.46 8.53
C PHE A 5 -3.30 5.68 9.87
N TYR A 6 -3.41 6.88 10.42
CA TYR A 6 -2.98 7.13 11.79
C TYR A 6 -3.95 6.52 12.80
N GLY A 7 -3.47 6.22 13.99
CA GLY A 7 -4.27 5.58 15.05
C GLY A 7 -5.60 6.28 15.34
N GLN A 8 -5.61 7.61 15.30
CA GLN A 8 -6.81 8.43 15.52
C GLN A 8 -7.89 8.30 14.42
N GLU A 9 -7.50 7.85 13.22
CA GLU A 9 -8.42 7.68 12.08
C GLU A 9 -9.04 6.28 12.05
N LEU A 10 -8.42 5.31 12.72
CA LEU A 10 -8.81 3.90 12.64
C LEU A 10 -10.26 3.67 13.07
N TYR A 11 -10.72 4.36 14.09
CA TYR A 11 -12.10 4.22 14.55
C TYR A 11 -13.12 4.57 13.46
N ARG A 12 -12.89 5.67 12.74
CA ARG A 12 -13.78 6.11 11.63
C ARG A 12 -13.74 5.11 10.48
N VAL A 13 -12.57 4.58 10.17
CA VAL A 13 -12.40 3.60 9.09
C VAL A 13 -13.09 2.29 9.45
N ASP A 14 -12.97 1.84 10.70
CA ASP A 14 -13.63 0.63 11.19
C ASP A 14 -15.17 0.77 11.13
N GLN A 15 -15.70 1.89 11.60
CA GLN A 15 -17.13 2.20 11.51
C GLN A 15 -17.63 2.20 10.05
N PHE A 16 -16.85 2.78 9.14
CA PHE A 16 -17.18 2.75 7.71
C PHE A 16 -17.21 1.32 7.17
N CYS A 17 -16.24 0.50 7.53
CA CYS A 17 -16.18 -0.90 7.09
C CYS A 17 -17.37 -1.70 7.62
N GLN A 18 -17.72 -1.54 8.89
CA GLN A 18 -18.88 -2.20 9.50
C GLN A 18 -20.18 -1.82 8.79
N ASN A 19 -20.39 -0.54 8.53
CA ASN A 19 -21.59 -0.03 7.86
C ASN A 19 -21.73 -0.48 6.41
N ASN A 20 -20.62 -0.88 5.77
CA ASN A 20 -20.59 -1.32 4.38
C ASN A 20 -20.32 -2.83 4.20
N ASN A 21 -20.40 -3.61 5.28
CA ASN A 21 -20.12 -5.06 5.28
C ASN A 21 -18.74 -5.39 4.67
N LEU A 22 -17.74 -4.64 5.11
CA LEU A 22 -16.33 -4.84 4.73
C LEU A 22 -15.55 -5.36 5.92
N TYR A 23 -14.60 -6.26 5.65
CA TYR A 23 -13.65 -6.75 6.62
C TYR A 23 -12.42 -5.84 6.64
N LEU A 24 -11.98 -5.46 7.84
CA LEU A 24 -10.81 -4.65 8.07
C LEU A 24 -9.79 -5.44 8.89
N VAL A 25 -8.57 -5.54 8.39
CA VAL A 25 -7.43 -6.09 9.13
C VAL A 25 -6.37 -5.00 9.26
N LYS A 26 -5.94 -4.74 10.48
CA LYS A 26 -4.89 -3.76 10.80
C LYS A 26 -3.53 -4.45 10.90
N SER A 27 -2.46 -3.81 10.43
CA SER A 27 -1.10 -4.29 10.67
C SER A 27 -0.73 -4.28 12.16
N ASN A 28 0.15 -5.19 12.55
CA ASN A 28 0.75 -5.25 13.89
C ASN A 28 2.05 -4.42 13.99
N PHE A 29 2.28 -3.53 13.06
CA PHE A 29 3.40 -2.59 13.01
C PHE A 29 2.90 -1.23 12.53
N LYS A 30 3.70 -0.22 12.79
CA LYS A 30 3.52 1.13 12.25
C LYS A 30 4.60 1.44 11.21
N VAL A 31 4.34 2.40 10.37
CA VAL A 31 5.30 2.92 9.38
C VAL A 31 5.50 4.40 9.64
N LEU A 32 6.75 4.77 9.86
CA LEU A 32 7.19 6.18 9.87
C LEU A 32 7.66 6.54 8.47
N PHE A 33 7.33 7.74 8.03
CA PHE A 33 8.03 8.33 6.89
C PHE A 33 9.44 8.70 7.32
N ALA A 34 10.44 8.25 6.57
CA ALA A 34 11.85 8.49 6.90
C ALA A 34 12.32 9.91 6.53
N ASP A 35 11.47 10.68 5.84
CA ASP A 35 11.83 11.98 5.28
C ASP A 35 10.58 12.85 5.16
N ASP A 36 10.70 14.13 5.52
CA ASP A 36 9.63 15.14 5.37
C ASP A 36 9.43 15.59 3.90
N SER A 37 10.13 14.97 2.97
CA SER A 37 9.95 15.21 1.55
C SER A 37 8.57 14.78 1.09
N PRO A 38 7.78 15.63 0.43
CA PRO A 38 6.43 15.28 -0.01
C PRO A 38 6.38 14.14 -1.04
N ASN A 39 7.54 13.72 -1.55
CA ASN A 39 7.68 12.62 -2.50
C ASN A 39 8.43 11.40 -1.93
N SER A 40 8.71 11.37 -0.62
CA SER A 40 9.39 10.24 -0.01
C SER A 40 8.44 9.07 0.19
N ASN A 41 8.67 7.97 -0.53
CA ASN A 41 8.00 6.70 -0.31
C ASN A 41 8.78 5.76 0.63
N LYS A 42 9.81 6.28 1.30
CA LYS A 42 10.64 5.50 2.22
C LYS A 42 9.97 5.46 3.59
N GLY A 43 9.21 4.40 3.84
CA GLY A 43 8.68 4.10 5.16
C GLY A 43 9.62 3.20 5.95
N VAL A 44 9.84 3.51 7.23
CA VAL A 44 10.53 2.64 8.17
C VAL A 44 9.50 1.95 9.05
N ARG A 45 9.53 0.61 9.08
CA ARG A 45 8.66 -0.16 9.98
C ARG A 45 9.17 -0.04 11.42
N ILE A 46 8.25 0.23 12.33
CA ILE A 46 8.49 0.26 13.76
C ILE A 46 7.45 -0.63 14.46
N PRO A 47 7.77 -1.17 15.64
CA PRO A 47 6.82 -1.93 16.45
C PRO A 47 5.54 -1.13 16.75
N GLU A 48 4.45 -1.83 17.01
CA GLU A 48 3.16 -1.20 17.33
C GLU A 48 3.21 -0.37 18.61
N ASP A 49 3.98 -0.83 19.61
CA ASP A 49 4.17 -0.19 20.92
C ASP A 49 5.15 1.00 20.92
N ASP A 50 5.83 1.26 19.80
CA ASP A 50 6.69 2.43 19.66
C ASP A 50 5.88 3.72 19.84
N LYS A 51 6.38 4.66 20.65
CA LYS A 51 5.67 5.90 21.02
C LYS A 51 5.59 6.94 19.87
N ARG A 52 6.41 6.76 18.83
CA ARG A 52 6.41 7.69 17.70
C ARG A 52 5.12 7.57 16.88
N PRO A 53 4.59 8.69 16.38
CA PRO A 53 3.41 8.68 15.54
C PRO A 53 3.72 8.05 14.18
N GLY A 54 3.20 6.86 13.94
CA GLY A 54 3.32 6.15 12.68
C GLY A 54 1.95 5.74 12.15
N MET A 55 1.87 5.50 10.84
CA MET A 55 0.66 4.98 10.22
C MET A 55 0.59 3.47 10.30
N TYR A 56 -0.59 2.94 10.60
CA TYR A 56 -0.90 1.53 10.42
C TYR A 56 -1.29 1.28 8.97
N PHE A 57 -0.88 0.15 8.42
CA PHE A 57 -1.50 -0.34 7.20
C PHE A 57 -2.79 -1.07 7.54
N VAL A 58 -3.81 -0.79 6.75
CA VAL A 58 -5.13 -1.38 6.86
C VAL A 58 -5.48 -2.06 5.54
N TYR A 59 -5.94 -3.29 5.66
CA TYR A 59 -6.34 -4.13 4.53
C TYR A 59 -7.85 -4.30 4.59
N ILE A 60 -8.55 -3.77 3.57
CA ILE A 60 -10.01 -3.76 3.51
C ILE A 60 -10.47 -4.59 2.33
N SER A 61 -11.39 -5.52 2.57
CA SER A 61 -11.95 -6.39 1.55
C SER A 61 -13.38 -6.80 1.90
N LYS A 62 -14.16 -7.18 0.87
CA LYS A 62 -15.44 -7.91 1.07
C LYS A 62 -15.22 -9.37 1.46
N ASP A 63 -14.02 -9.88 1.25
CA ASP A 63 -13.59 -11.23 1.55
C ASP A 63 -12.59 -11.18 2.70
N GLU A 64 -12.97 -11.75 3.83
CA GLU A 64 -12.18 -11.78 5.04
C GLU A 64 -10.82 -12.45 4.83
N GLN A 65 -10.79 -13.59 4.12
CA GLN A 65 -9.53 -14.29 3.84
C GLN A 65 -8.55 -13.43 3.06
N LYS A 66 -9.04 -12.67 2.08
CA LYS A 66 -8.18 -11.77 1.30
C LYS A 66 -7.58 -10.64 2.15
N ALA A 67 -8.35 -10.11 3.10
CA ALA A 67 -7.84 -9.10 4.02
C ALA A 67 -6.72 -9.67 4.90
N TRP A 68 -6.91 -10.86 5.46
CA TRP A 68 -5.90 -11.55 6.27
C TRP A 68 -4.67 -11.96 5.46
N LEU A 69 -4.85 -12.50 4.25
CA LEU A 69 -3.75 -12.87 3.37
C LEU A 69 -2.91 -11.64 2.99
N ALA A 70 -3.55 -10.51 2.68
CA ALA A 70 -2.83 -9.28 2.37
C ALA A 70 -1.99 -8.81 3.57
N SER A 71 -2.54 -8.83 4.78
CA SER A 71 -1.81 -8.50 6.00
C SER A 71 -0.64 -9.45 6.25
N TYR A 72 -0.84 -10.74 6.06
CA TYR A 72 0.20 -11.76 6.22
C TYR A 72 1.33 -11.59 5.20
N TYR A 73 1.02 -11.43 3.91
CA TYR A 73 2.03 -11.24 2.87
C TYR A 73 2.82 -9.95 3.07
N GLU A 74 2.19 -8.89 3.55
CA GLU A 74 2.90 -7.66 3.93
C GLU A 74 3.87 -7.91 5.09
N LEU A 75 3.43 -8.66 6.11
CA LEU A 75 4.25 -8.96 7.28
C LEU A 75 5.51 -9.73 6.90
N VAL A 76 5.37 -10.76 6.06
CA VAL A 76 6.49 -11.60 5.60
C VAL A 76 7.23 -11.02 4.38
N GLN A 77 6.88 -9.80 3.96
CA GLN A 77 7.49 -9.11 2.81
C GLN A 77 7.38 -9.89 1.48
N ASN A 78 6.33 -10.68 1.33
CA ASN A 78 6.04 -11.37 0.08
C ASN A 78 5.31 -10.44 -0.88
N HIS A 79 6.04 -9.54 -1.53
CA HIS A 79 5.49 -8.51 -2.41
C HIS A 79 4.75 -9.07 -3.62
N ARG A 80 5.17 -10.25 -4.10
CA ARG A 80 4.51 -10.91 -5.24
C ARG A 80 3.07 -11.30 -4.90
N ASP A 81 2.89 -12.08 -3.86
CA ASP A 81 1.57 -12.59 -3.51
C ASP A 81 0.69 -11.50 -2.91
N LEU A 82 1.29 -10.53 -2.22
CA LEU A 82 0.59 -9.32 -1.80
C LEU A 82 0.00 -8.57 -3.01
N GLY A 83 0.80 -8.35 -4.04
CA GLY A 83 0.33 -7.69 -5.26
C GLY A 83 -0.83 -8.43 -5.93
N LEU A 84 -0.76 -9.76 -6.01
CA LEU A 84 -1.82 -10.57 -6.59
C LEU A 84 -3.11 -10.52 -5.76
N VAL A 85 -3.02 -10.61 -4.43
CA VAL A 85 -4.19 -10.51 -3.54
C VAL A 85 -4.84 -9.12 -3.62
N LEU A 86 -4.03 -8.08 -3.81
CA LEU A 86 -4.52 -6.70 -4.00
C LEU A 86 -5.14 -6.48 -5.39
N GLY A 87 -5.03 -7.46 -6.31
CA GLY A 87 -5.64 -7.41 -7.63
C GLY A 87 -4.80 -6.71 -8.69
N TYR A 88 -3.50 -6.51 -8.45
CA TYR A 88 -2.63 -5.95 -9.50
C TYR A 88 -2.39 -6.95 -10.64
N PRO A 89 -2.32 -6.48 -11.88
CA PRO A 89 -1.96 -7.32 -13.02
C PRO A 89 -0.61 -8.02 -12.80
N LEU A 90 -0.50 -9.27 -13.25
CA LEU A 90 0.72 -10.06 -13.06
C LEU A 90 1.98 -9.39 -13.64
N CYS A 91 1.85 -8.69 -14.77
CA CYS A 91 2.96 -7.93 -15.35
C CYS A 91 3.46 -6.82 -14.41
N CYS A 92 2.55 -6.08 -13.79
CA CYS A 92 2.88 -5.03 -12.82
C CYS A 92 3.54 -5.61 -11.56
N VAL A 93 3.04 -6.74 -11.07
CA VAL A 93 3.63 -7.45 -9.93
C VAL A 93 5.05 -7.92 -10.26
N LYS A 94 5.27 -8.54 -11.42
CA LYS A 94 6.61 -8.96 -11.87
C LYS A 94 7.56 -7.77 -11.99
N PHE A 95 7.10 -6.70 -12.62
CA PHE A 95 7.90 -5.48 -12.79
C PHE A 95 8.31 -4.89 -11.44
N PHE A 96 7.37 -4.77 -10.51
CA PHE A 96 7.62 -4.27 -9.16
C PHE A 96 8.65 -5.13 -8.42
N CYS A 97 8.47 -6.45 -8.35
CA CYS A 97 9.39 -7.36 -7.69
C CYS A 97 10.79 -7.34 -8.31
N SER A 98 10.90 -7.20 -9.62
CA SER A 98 12.19 -7.18 -10.30
C SER A 98 12.99 -5.89 -10.06
N ASN A 99 12.32 -4.79 -9.72
CA ASN A 99 12.96 -3.47 -9.61
C ASN A 99 13.06 -2.99 -8.15
N VAL A 100 12.06 -3.28 -7.32
CA VAL A 100 12.04 -2.82 -5.92
C VAL A 100 12.92 -3.70 -5.03
N ASP A 101 12.93 -5.01 -5.23
CA ASP A 101 13.81 -5.94 -4.50
C ASP A 101 15.30 -5.66 -4.70
N LYS A 102 15.66 -4.87 -5.70
CA LYS A 102 17.03 -4.45 -5.99
C LYS A 102 17.42 -3.13 -5.32
N ASN A 103 16.69 -2.65 -4.33
CA ASN A 103 16.90 -1.36 -3.67
C ASN A 103 16.92 -0.15 -4.64
N LEU A 104 16.29 -0.29 -5.79
CA LEU A 104 16.16 0.82 -6.73
C LEU A 104 15.13 1.82 -6.18
N ASN A 105 15.48 3.11 -6.25
CA ASN A 105 14.51 4.14 -5.90
C ASN A 105 13.33 4.08 -6.91
N PRO A 106 12.09 3.85 -6.46
CA PRO A 106 10.94 3.77 -7.35
C PRO A 106 10.77 4.98 -8.27
N GLN A 107 11.25 6.15 -7.86
CA GLN A 107 11.22 7.38 -8.65
C GLN A 107 12.16 7.34 -9.87
N HIS A 108 13.16 6.46 -9.86
CA HIS A 108 14.11 6.28 -10.95
C HIS A 108 13.79 5.09 -11.85
N ILE A 109 12.71 4.36 -11.57
CA ILE A 109 12.26 3.27 -12.43
C ILE A 109 11.64 3.89 -13.68
N PRO A 110 12.12 3.54 -14.89
CA PRO A 110 11.53 4.04 -16.11
C PRO A 110 10.09 3.48 -16.26
N THR A 111 9.14 4.26 -15.86
CA THR A 111 7.71 4.04 -16.12
C THR A 111 7.31 4.94 -17.27
N ASN A 112 6.17 4.68 -17.89
CA ASN A 112 5.67 5.58 -18.92
C ASN A 112 5.12 6.89 -18.28
N PRO A 113 5.93 7.96 -18.15
CA PRO A 113 5.51 9.18 -17.46
C PRO A 113 4.39 9.90 -18.20
N HIS A 114 4.31 9.75 -19.53
CA HIS A 114 3.28 10.38 -20.34
C HIS A 114 1.88 9.84 -20.04
N THR A 115 1.73 8.53 -19.94
CA THR A 115 0.44 7.93 -19.62
C THR A 115 -0.02 8.33 -18.22
N ASN A 116 0.89 8.37 -17.26
CA ASN A 116 0.55 8.74 -15.88
C ASN A 116 0.20 10.23 -15.75
N LEU A 117 0.91 11.11 -16.44
CA LEU A 117 0.63 12.55 -16.40
C LEU A 117 -0.69 12.89 -17.10
N SER A 118 -0.90 12.39 -18.32
CA SER A 118 -2.11 12.66 -19.08
C SER A 118 -3.37 12.11 -18.39
N GLN A 119 -3.27 10.97 -17.73
CA GLN A 119 -4.39 10.40 -16.98
C GLN A 119 -4.64 11.14 -15.66
N ARG A 120 -3.59 11.66 -15.00
CA ARG A 120 -3.73 12.52 -13.83
C ARG A 120 -4.39 13.85 -14.15
N GLU A 121 -4.02 14.47 -15.28
CA GLU A 121 -4.63 15.72 -15.76
C GLU A 121 -6.12 15.55 -16.12
N GLN A 122 -6.55 14.33 -16.43
CA GLN A 122 -7.95 14.01 -16.74
C GLN A 122 -8.73 13.47 -15.54
N ASP A 123 -8.15 13.49 -14.33
CA ASP A 123 -8.74 12.92 -13.10
C ASP A 123 -9.18 11.44 -13.24
N LEU A 124 -8.62 10.72 -14.20
CA LEU A 124 -8.99 9.33 -14.51
C LEU A 124 -8.22 8.29 -13.70
N VAL A 125 -7.14 8.70 -13.00
CA VAL A 125 -6.31 7.77 -12.23
C VAL A 125 -6.54 7.94 -10.74
N ILE A 126 -7.26 6.99 -10.20
CA ILE A 126 -7.45 6.82 -8.75
C ILE A 126 -6.43 5.84 -8.15
N LEU A 127 -5.65 5.17 -8.98
CA LEU A 127 -4.74 4.10 -8.55
C LEU A 127 -3.31 4.61 -8.43
N SER A 128 -2.78 4.54 -7.22
CA SER A 128 -1.36 4.79 -6.95
C SER A 128 -0.58 3.48 -7.15
N HIS A 129 -0.27 3.15 -8.39
CA HIS A 129 0.67 2.08 -8.71
C HIS A 129 1.58 2.50 -9.85
N PHE A 130 2.74 1.86 -9.95
CA PHE A 130 3.65 2.05 -11.07
C PHE A 130 3.24 1.11 -12.20
N PRO A 131 2.73 1.62 -13.33
CA PRO A 131 2.43 0.77 -14.47
C PRO A 131 3.71 0.21 -15.07
N CYS A 132 3.68 -1.02 -15.55
CA CYS A 132 4.83 -1.70 -16.14
C CYS A 132 5.11 -1.29 -17.60
N SER A 133 4.27 -0.48 -18.19
CA SER A 133 4.45 0.05 -19.56
C SER A 133 3.47 1.19 -19.82
#